data_d8f446409a59c70b991eab4bbca79c53
#
_entry.id   d8f446409a59c70b991eab4bbca79c53
#
_cell.length_a   1.000
_cell.length_b   1.000
_cell.length_c   1.000
_cell.angle_alpha   90.00
_cell.angle_beta   90.00
_cell.angle_gamma   90.00
#
_symmetry.space_group_name_H-M   'P 1'
#
loop_
_entity.id
_entity.type
_entity.pdbx_description
1 polymer ?
#
loop_
_entity_poly.entity_id
_entity_poly.type
_entity_poly.pdbx_seq_one_letter_code
_entity_poly.pdbx_strand_id
1 'polypeptide(L)'
;MGIKSLLRRRPSAPLVISFLALFVALGGVGYAATQLPPNSVGDAQLQNGSVGNWKLKVNSVGTRKIINGSVGAKQVNSSQVQLRVGTACSSGAVKAISPSGSVTCTPALPSEAGTSAAAVTLGTNATSVATQSLAAGSSYLVLAYPHAVISGAAGQHVEVDCTLSVPSGTGTPATTTTVIKSLAIYLATPPQPQAGTIALALPVGSATSAQTATVSCTDTATPSTPAPTVKVDTTVNAIQTAANG
;
A
#
# COMPACT_ATOMS: atom_id res chain seq x y z
N MET A 1 60.29 -65.92 -51.50
CA MET A 1 59.44 -65.44 -52.60
C MET A 1 59.12 -63.97 -52.41
N GLY A 2 59.61 -63.14 -53.26
CA GLY A 2 59.77 -61.70 -52.97
C GLY A 2 58.52 -60.92 -53.33
N ILE A 3 58.10 -60.08 -52.39
CA ILE A 3 57.04 -59.02 -52.41
C ILE A 3 57.19 -58.06 -53.63
N LYS A 4 58.40 -58.03 -54.27
CA LYS A 4 58.71 -57.18 -55.38
C LYS A 4 57.97 -57.47 -56.72
N SER A 5 57.31 -58.60 -56.86
CA SER A 5 56.59 -58.93 -58.08
C SER A 5 55.12 -58.50 -58.12
N LEU A 6 54.55 -58.09 -56.96
CA LEU A 6 53.14 -57.63 -56.86
C LEU A 6 52.95 -56.19 -57.24
N LEU A 7 53.98 -55.38 -57.15
CA LEU A 7 53.95 -53.90 -57.39
C LEU A 7 54.03 -53.54 -58.90
N ARG A 8 54.27 -54.51 -59.80
CA ARG A 8 54.42 -54.23 -61.22
C ARG A 8 53.22 -54.56 -62.10
N ARG A 9 52.14 -55.04 -61.49
CA ARG A 9 50.88 -55.15 -62.21
C ARG A 9 50.15 -53.81 -62.24
N ARG A 10 49.98 -53.24 -63.43
CA ARG A 10 49.14 -52.07 -63.65
C ARG A 10 47.76 -52.43 -63.14
N PRO A 11 47.19 -51.61 -62.18
CA PRO A 11 45.85 -51.92 -61.73
C PRO A 11 44.89 -51.93 -62.89
N SER A 12 43.98 -52.92 -62.91
CA SER A 12 42.96 -52.98 -63.95
C SER A 12 41.99 -51.83 -63.80
N ALA A 13 41.55 -51.30 -64.95
CA ALA A 13 40.60 -50.17 -64.95
C ALA A 13 39.40 -50.32 -63.96
N PRO A 14 38.75 -51.58 -63.91
CA PRO A 14 37.65 -51.78 -62.96
C PRO A 14 38.06 -51.68 -61.52
N LEU A 15 39.30 -52.03 -61.13
CA LEU A 15 39.79 -51.95 -59.77
C LEU A 15 40.00 -50.48 -59.34
N VAL A 16 40.51 -49.66 -60.26
CA VAL A 16 40.68 -48.19 -60.00
C VAL A 16 39.30 -47.52 -59.83
N ILE A 17 38.34 -47.91 -60.73
CA ILE A 17 36.97 -47.36 -60.64
C ILE A 17 36.29 -47.77 -59.32
N SER A 18 36.48 -49.01 -58.87
CA SER A 18 35.90 -49.48 -57.59
C SER A 18 36.48 -48.75 -56.40
N PHE A 19 37.79 -48.51 -56.38
CA PHE A 19 38.38 -47.68 -55.28
C PHE A 19 37.91 -46.24 -55.32
N LEU A 20 37.80 -45.65 -56.53
CA LEU A 20 37.30 -44.29 -56.67
C LEU A 20 35.86 -44.17 -56.17
N ALA A 21 35.01 -45.13 -56.56
CA ALA A 21 33.63 -45.18 -56.08
C ALA A 21 33.51 -45.36 -54.56
N LEU A 22 34.41 -46.19 -53.98
CA LEU A 22 34.46 -46.38 -52.54
C LEU A 22 34.88 -45.11 -51.84
N PHE A 23 35.87 -44.38 -52.34
CA PHE A 23 36.31 -43.08 -51.76
C PHE A 23 35.20 -42.03 -51.85
N VAL A 24 34.48 -41.94 -52.95
CA VAL A 24 33.34 -41.02 -53.10
C VAL A 24 32.20 -41.40 -52.15
N ALA A 25 31.90 -42.71 -52.05
CA ALA A 25 30.85 -43.17 -51.12
C ALA A 25 31.20 -42.91 -49.65
N LEU A 26 32.42 -43.16 -49.23
CA LEU A 26 32.85 -42.92 -47.85
C LEU A 26 33.10 -41.45 -47.54
N GLY A 27 33.65 -40.68 -48.50
CA GLY A 27 33.94 -39.25 -48.34
C GLY A 27 32.70 -38.35 -48.33
N GLY A 28 31.71 -38.73 -49.17
CA GLY A 28 30.46 -37.96 -49.26
C GLY A 28 29.61 -38.01 -48.01
N VAL A 29 29.59 -39.13 -47.29
CA VAL A 29 28.80 -39.28 -46.05
C VAL A 29 29.39 -38.47 -44.89
N GLY A 30 30.74 -38.37 -44.83
CA GLY A 30 31.43 -37.61 -43.76
C GLY A 30 31.25 -36.09 -43.87
N TYR A 31 31.15 -35.56 -45.07
CA TYR A 31 30.97 -34.14 -45.31
C TYR A 31 29.53 -33.67 -45.04
N ALA A 32 28.55 -34.50 -45.41
CA ALA A 32 27.12 -34.20 -45.17
C ALA A 32 26.74 -34.20 -43.69
N ALA A 33 27.44 -34.95 -42.84
CA ALA A 33 27.17 -35.01 -41.39
C ALA A 33 27.71 -33.82 -40.58
N THR A 34 28.64 -33.04 -41.13
CA THR A 34 29.32 -31.94 -40.41
C THR A 34 28.79 -30.54 -40.74
N GLN A 35 28.03 -30.41 -41.83
CA GLN A 35 27.55 -29.10 -42.33
C GLN A 35 26.01 -29.16 -42.51
N LEU A 36 25.31 -28.95 -41.39
CA LEU A 36 23.86 -28.77 -41.45
C LEU A 36 23.56 -27.35 -41.95
N PRO A 37 22.78 -27.17 -43.03
CA PRO A 37 22.36 -25.85 -43.46
C PRO A 37 21.62 -25.09 -42.33
N PRO A 38 21.70 -23.74 -42.29
CA PRO A 38 20.88 -22.98 -41.38
C PRO A 38 19.39 -23.34 -41.53
N ASN A 39 18.67 -23.49 -40.41
CA ASN A 39 17.25 -23.85 -40.33
C ASN A 39 16.89 -25.27 -40.84
N SER A 40 17.85 -26.18 -40.96
CA SER A 40 17.63 -27.56 -41.39
C SER A 40 17.10 -28.48 -40.29
N VAL A 41 17.13 -28.06 -39.04
CA VAL A 41 16.62 -28.81 -37.88
C VAL A 41 15.29 -28.21 -37.44
N GLY A 42 14.21 -28.89 -37.74
CA GLY A 42 12.85 -28.56 -37.31
C GLY A 42 12.33 -29.50 -36.24
N ASP A 43 11.06 -29.34 -35.90
CA ASP A 43 10.41 -30.13 -34.84
C ASP A 43 10.45 -31.64 -35.08
N ALA A 44 10.38 -32.06 -36.33
CA ALA A 44 10.43 -33.50 -36.73
C ALA A 44 11.81 -34.15 -36.44
N GLN A 45 12.87 -33.36 -36.40
CA GLN A 45 14.24 -33.82 -36.12
C GLN A 45 14.60 -33.78 -34.65
N LEU A 46 13.80 -33.06 -33.82
CA LEU A 46 14.02 -32.91 -32.39
C LEU A 46 13.07 -33.83 -31.62
N GLN A 47 13.62 -34.87 -31.02
CA GLN A 47 12.84 -35.72 -30.12
C GLN A 47 12.58 -34.98 -28.80
N ASN A 48 11.47 -35.32 -28.14
CA ASN A 48 11.16 -34.78 -26.82
C ASN A 48 12.31 -35.01 -25.85
N GLY A 49 12.77 -33.95 -25.17
CA GLY A 49 13.88 -33.99 -24.23
C GLY A 49 15.28 -34.05 -24.86
N SER A 50 15.41 -34.02 -26.20
CA SER A 50 16.72 -34.07 -26.89
C SER A 50 17.58 -32.81 -26.61
N VAL A 51 16.97 -31.69 -26.27
CA VAL A 51 17.67 -30.43 -25.90
C VAL A 51 17.68 -30.27 -24.39
N GLY A 52 18.67 -30.84 -23.73
CA GLY A 52 18.88 -30.64 -22.29
C GLY A 52 19.64 -29.33 -21.97
N ASN A 53 19.72 -29.02 -20.70
CA ASN A 53 20.36 -27.78 -20.18
C ASN A 53 21.82 -27.60 -20.66
N TRP A 54 22.60 -28.69 -20.81
CA TRP A 54 23.99 -28.65 -21.28
C TRP A 54 24.14 -28.32 -22.77
N LYS A 55 23.05 -28.39 -23.53
CA LYS A 55 23.04 -28.08 -24.97
C LYS A 55 22.67 -26.63 -25.27
N LEU A 56 22.16 -25.93 -24.25
CA LEU A 56 21.84 -24.51 -24.31
C LEU A 56 22.96 -23.68 -23.68
N LYS A 57 23.57 -22.81 -24.48
CA LYS A 57 24.54 -21.84 -23.94
C LYS A 57 23.85 -20.84 -23.02
N VAL A 58 24.60 -20.31 -22.06
CA VAL A 58 24.11 -19.21 -21.21
C VAL A 58 23.60 -18.08 -22.11
N ASN A 59 22.43 -17.52 -21.78
CA ASN A 59 21.76 -16.46 -22.54
C ASN A 59 21.27 -16.84 -23.96
N SER A 60 21.23 -18.13 -24.31
CA SER A 60 20.76 -18.55 -25.65
C SER A 60 19.24 -18.45 -25.81
N VAL A 61 18.47 -18.41 -24.70
CA VAL A 61 17.01 -18.26 -24.71
C VAL A 61 16.65 -16.83 -24.28
N GLY A 62 16.48 -15.95 -25.24
CA GLY A 62 16.06 -14.57 -24.99
C GLY A 62 14.54 -14.41 -25.05
N THR A 63 14.06 -13.21 -24.73
CA THR A 63 12.63 -12.86 -24.63
C THR A 63 11.80 -13.18 -25.87
N ARG A 64 12.38 -13.08 -27.07
CA ARG A 64 11.69 -13.43 -28.33
C ARG A 64 11.54 -14.94 -28.59
N LYS A 65 12.21 -15.78 -27.79
CA LYS A 65 12.16 -17.24 -27.93
C LYS A 65 11.18 -17.90 -26.98
N ILE A 66 10.65 -17.13 -26.06
CA ILE A 66 9.59 -17.55 -25.13
C ILE A 66 8.30 -16.89 -25.59
N ILE A 67 7.35 -17.70 -26.03
CA ILE A 67 6.02 -17.21 -26.44
C ILE A 67 5.28 -16.72 -25.19
N ASN A 68 4.58 -15.60 -25.32
CA ASN A 68 3.77 -15.07 -24.23
C ASN A 68 2.79 -16.13 -23.70
N GLY A 69 2.80 -16.35 -22.37
CA GLY A 69 1.95 -17.33 -21.73
C GLY A 69 2.47 -18.79 -21.76
N SER A 70 3.60 -19.07 -22.42
CA SER A 70 4.15 -20.45 -22.49
C SER A 70 4.82 -20.90 -21.18
N VAL A 71 5.19 -19.98 -20.29
CA VAL A 71 5.75 -20.29 -18.97
C VAL A 71 4.65 -20.16 -17.94
N GLY A 72 4.11 -21.26 -17.47
CA GLY A 72 3.09 -21.31 -16.43
C GLY A 72 3.69 -21.54 -15.03
N ALA A 73 2.81 -21.63 -14.03
CA ALA A 73 3.22 -21.81 -12.63
C ALA A 73 4.01 -23.12 -12.38
N LYS A 74 3.79 -24.14 -13.20
CA LYS A 74 4.51 -25.43 -13.10
C LYS A 74 5.96 -25.36 -13.57
N GLN A 75 6.29 -24.41 -14.44
CA GLN A 75 7.62 -24.23 -15.00
C GLN A 75 8.49 -23.26 -14.19
N VAL A 76 7.90 -22.59 -13.22
CA VAL A 76 8.60 -21.61 -12.38
C VAL A 76 8.78 -22.17 -10.98
N ASN A 77 10.00 -22.08 -10.46
CA ASN A 77 10.25 -22.41 -9.05
C ASN A 77 9.68 -21.31 -8.15
N SER A 78 8.53 -21.59 -7.52
CA SER A 78 7.82 -20.62 -6.67
C SER A 78 8.60 -20.19 -5.41
N SER A 79 9.65 -20.93 -5.03
CA SER A 79 10.52 -20.52 -3.94
C SER A 79 11.54 -19.44 -4.33
N GLN A 80 11.76 -19.25 -5.63
CA GLN A 80 12.72 -18.28 -6.17
C GLN A 80 12.07 -17.11 -6.90
N VAL A 81 10.81 -17.28 -7.34
CA VAL A 81 10.08 -16.26 -8.10
C VAL A 81 8.70 -16.08 -7.50
N GLN A 82 8.40 -14.87 -7.12
CA GLN A 82 7.07 -14.51 -6.67
C GLN A 82 6.13 -14.43 -7.88
N LEU A 83 5.19 -15.38 -7.98
CA LEU A 83 4.31 -15.52 -9.14
C LEU A 83 3.18 -14.50 -9.15
N ARG A 84 2.57 -14.25 -8.00
CA ARG A 84 1.45 -13.32 -7.84
C ARG A 84 1.32 -12.89 -6.39
N VAL A 85 0.83 -11.68 -6.19
CA VAL A 85 0.28 -11.26 -4.90
C VAL A 85 -1.13 -11.84 -4.81
N GLY A 86 -1.38 -12.69 -3.83
CA GLY A 86 -2.63 -13.48 -3.74
C GLY A 86 -3.87 -12.64 -3.51
N THR A 87 -3.78 -11.60 -2.68
CA THR A 87 -4.90 -10.73 -2.33
C THR A 87 -4.42 -9.30 -2.09
N ALA A 88 -5.26 -8.33 -2.41
CA ALA A 88 -5.05 -6.95 -1.98
C ALA A 88 -5.48 -6.81 -0.51
N CYS A 89 -4.89 -5.89 0.23
CA CYS A 89 -5.39 -5.50 1.54
C CYS A 89 -6.78 -4.86 1.37
N SER A 90 -7.79 -5.40 2.04
CA SER A 90 -9.14 -4.81 2.06
C SER A 90 -9.15 -3.48 2.81
N SER A 91 -8.20 -3.29 3.73
CA SER A 91 -7.96 -2.06 4.49
C SER A 91 -6.51 -2.04 4.96
N GLY A 92 -5.94 -0.84 5.15
CA GLY A 92 -4.56 -0.65 5.60
C GLY A 92 -3.52 -0.79 4.49
N ALA A 93 -2.27 -0.92 4.89
CA ALA A 93 -1.13 -1.03 3.99
C ALA A 93 -0.58 -2.46 3.95
N VAL A 94 0.11 -2.82 2.88
CA VAL A 94 0.85 -4.07 2.79
C VAL A 94 2.06 -4.00 3.73
N LYS A 95 2.10 -4.86 4.75
CA LYS A 95 3.21 -4.97 5.71
C LYS A 95 4.31 -5.89 5.17
N ALA A 96 3.93 -7.01 4.59
CA ALA A 96 4.85 -7.98 4.04
C ALA A 96 4.18 -8.81 2.95
N ILE A 97 4.99 -9.36 2.05
CA ILE A 97 4.57 -10.34 1.06
C ILE A 97 5.48 -11.56 1.22
N SER A 98 4.89 -12.72 1.47
CA SER A 98 5.63 -13.98 1.59
C SER A 98 6.16 -14.45 0.21
N PRO A 99 7.14 -15.35 0.18
CA PRO A 99 7.61 -15.96 -1.07
C PRO A 99 6.50 -16.67 -1.86
N SER A 100 5.46 -17.15 -1.19
CA SER A 100 4.27 -17.76 -1.82
C SER A 100 3.25 -16.76 -2.35
N GLY A 101 3.49 -15.44 -2.19
CA GLY A 101 2.57 -14.38 -2.61
C GLY A 101 1.46 -14.05 -1.60
N SER A 102 1.49 -14.64 -0.41
CA SER A 102 0.55 -14.29 0.66
C SER A 102 0.85 -12.90 1.22
N VAL A 103 -0.16 -12.06 1.30
CA VAL A 103 -0.05 -10.68 1.77
C VAL A 103 -0.41 -10.61 3.25
N THR A 104 0.47 -10.00 4.03
CA THR A 104 0.18 -9.59 5.41
C THR A 104 -0.11 -8.10 5.39
N CYS A 105 -1.27 -7.70 5.90
CA CYS A 105 -1.70 -6.31 5.93
C CYS A 105 -1.51 -5.72 7.34
N THR A 106 -1.16 -4.45 7.42
CA THR A 106 -1.37 -3.68 8.65
C THR A 106 -2.87 -3.38 8.76
N PRO A 107 -3.45 -3.39 9.95
CA PRO A 107 -4.79 -2.84 10.13
C PRO A 107 -4.84 -1.42 9.55
N ALA A 108 -5.95 -1.05 8.89
CA ALA A 108 -6.19 0.36 8.64
C ALA A 108 -6.22 1.06 9.98
N LEU A 109 -5.53 2.18 10.11
CA LEU A 109 -5.73 3.04 11.26
C LEU A 109 -7.22 3.43 11.22
N PRO A 110 -8.06 3.03 12.17
CA PRO A 110 -9.43 3.49 12.19
C PRO A 110 -9.38 5.01 12.37
N SER A 111 -9.67 5.75 11.31
CA SER A 111 -10.13 7.11 11.48
C SER A 111 -11.55 6.96 12.01
N GLU A 112 -11.74 7.08 13.30
CA GLU A 112 -13.07 7.18 13.84
C GLU A 112 -13.68 8.45 13.26
N ALA A 113 -14.66 8.28 12.39
CA ALA A 113 -15.38 9.39 11.77
C ALA A 113 -15.97 10.24 12.89
N GLY A 114 -15.60 11.52 12.90
CA GLY A 114 -16.02 12.41 13.95
C GLY A 114 -17.52 12.53 14.01
N THR A 115 -18.04 12.58 15.21
CA THR A 115 -19.43 12.95 15.46
C THR A 115 -19.58 14.44 15.24
N SER A 116 -20.39 14.86 14.26
CA SER A 116 -20.88 16.24 14.24
C SER A 116 -22.09 16.34 15.17
N ALA A 117 -21.98 17.17 16.19
CA ALA A 117 -23.11 17.47 17.05
C ALA A 117 -23.95 18.59 16.46
N ALA A 118 -25.27 18.50 16.62
CA ALA A 118 -26.17 19.59 16.29
C ALA A 118 -25.82 20.85 17.10
N ALA A 119 -26.12 22.03 16.54
CA ALA A 119 -25.83 23.30 17.19
C ALA A 119 -26.48 23.39 18.58
N VAL A 120 -25.64 23.61 19.59
CA VAL A 120 -26.03 23.74 20.99
C VAL A 120 -25.98 25.23 21.37
N THR A 121 -26.98 25.74 22.06
CA THR A 121 -26.97 27.09 22.61
C THR A 121 -26.10 27.09 23.87
N LEU A 122 -25.09 27.96 23.91
CA LEU A 122 -24.23 28.12 25.07
C LEU A 122 -24.83 29.02 26.12
N GLY A 123 -24.27 28.95 27.31
CA GLY A 123 -24.48 29.82 28.43
C GLY A 123 -23.16 29.96 29.20
N THR A 124 -23.21 30.65 30.31
CA THR A 124 -22.05 30.93 31.19
C THR A 124 -21.49 29.67 31.86
N ASN A 125 -22.24 28.57 31.87
CA ASN A 125 -21.77 27.28 32.37
C ASN A 125 -21.22 26.42 31.23
N ALA A 126 -20.16 25.66 31.54
CA ALA A 126 -19.58 24.72 30.56
C ALA A 126 -20.62 23.72 30.05
N THR A 127 -20.87 23.75 28.75
CA THR A 127 -21.82 22.89 28.07
C THR A 127 -21.05 21.94 27.16
N SER A 128 -21.28 20.61 27.31
CA SER A 128 -20.71 19.64 26.41
C SER A 128 -21.37 19.77 25.03
N VAL A 129 -20.56 20.08 24.03
CA VAL A 129 -21.01 20.29 22.63
C VAL A 129 -20.76 19.08 21.75
N ALA A 130 -19.79 18.24 22.06
CA ALA A 130 -19.55 16.98 21.37
C ALA A 130 -18.70 16.02 22.19
N THR A 131 -18.84 14.73 21.90
CA THR A 131 -18.02 13.66 22.49
C THR A 131 -17.58 12.68 21.43
N GLN A 132 -16.39 12.08 21.60
CA GLN A 132 -15.83 11.06 20.74
C GLN A 132 -15.26 9.93 21.57
N SER A 133 -15.70 8.69 21.32
CA SER A 133 -15.14 7.50 21.98
C SER A 133 -13.78 7.15 21.39
N LEU A 134 -12.85 6.77 22.26
CA LEU A 134 -11.48 6.34 21.92
C LEU A 134 -11.30 4.91 22.42
N ALA A 135 -10.90 4.00 21.52
CA ALA A 135 -10.71 2.60 21.89
C ALA A 135 -9.48 2.42 22.80
N ALA A 136 -9.53 1.43 23.69
CA ALA A 136 -8.40 1.05 24.52
C ALA A 136 -7.21 0.53 23.68
N GLY A 137 -5.99 0.65 24.18
CA GLY A 137 -4.78 0.11 23.57
C GLY A 137 -4.24 0.90 22.38
N SER A 138 -4.79 2.07 22.08
CA SER A 138 -4.39 2.88 20.94
C SER A 138 -4.06 4.30 21.34
N SER A 139 -3.15 4.94 20.62
CA SER A 139 -2.85 6.36 20.76
C SER A 139 -3.56 7.16 19.66
N TYR A 140 -4.03 8.34 19.98
CA TYR A 140 -4.83 9.17 19.09
C TYR A 140 -4.31 10.60 19.01
N LEU A 141 -4.52 11.24 17.87
CA LEU A 141 -4.57 12.69 17.76
C LEU A 141 -6.05 13.09 17.63
N VAL A 142 -6.59 13.72 18.64
CA VAL A 142 -7.98 14.19 18.64
C VAL A 142 -8.00 15.62 18.14
N LEU A 143 -8.77 15.88 17.10
CA LEU A 143 -8.96 17.19 16.50
C LEU A 143 -10.43 17.59 16.66
N ALA A 144 -10.69 18.80 17.17
CA ALA A 144 -12.02 19.34 17.28
C ALA A 144 -12.09 20.74 16.66
N TYR A 145 -13.19 21.01 15.99
CA TYR A 145 -13.44 22.27 15.28
C TYR A 145 -14.79 22.88 15.72
N PRO A 146 -14.90 23.41 16.94
CA PRO A 146 -16.08 24.16 17.35
C PRO A 146 -16.29 25.37 16.44
N HIS A 147 -17.46 25.45 15.83
CA HIS A 147 -17.88 26.56 15.01
C HIS A 147 -18.97 27.32 15.74
N ALA A 148 -18.66 28.54 16.18
CA ALA A 148 -19.56 29.39 16.94
C ALA A 148 -20.27 30.40 16.03
N VAL A 149 -21.58 30.47 16.14
CA VAL A 149 -22.43 31.45 15.47
C VAL A 149 -23.07 32.32 16.54
N ILE A 150 -22.85 33.61 16.47
CA ILE A 150 -23.34 34.59 17.43
C ILE A 150 -24.34 35.53 16.77
N SER A 151 -25.47 35.73 17.43
CA SER A 151 -26.49 36.68 17.00
C SER A 151 -26.90 37.56 18.19
N GLY A 152 -27.14 38.83 17.93
CA GLY A 152 -27.46 39.83 18.97
C GLY A 152 -27.51 41.24 18.44
N ALA A 153 -27.46 42.24 19.31
CA ALA A 153 -27.44 43.64 18.93
C ALA A 153 -26.05 44.09 18.46
N ALA A 154 -26.03 45.16 17.65
CA ALA A 154 -24.78 45.74 17.19
C ALA A 154 -23.88 46.21 18.36
N GLY A 155 -22.57 46.02 18.22
CA GLY A 155 -21.59 46.44 19.23
C GLY A 155 -21.45 45.50 20.42
N GLN A 156 -22.23 44.39 20.46
CA GLN A 156 -22.03 43.36 21.49
C GLN A 156 -20.76 42.59 21.24
N HIS A 157 -20.13 42.14 22.32
CA HIS A 157 -18.93 41.32 22.30
C HIS A 157 -19.20 40.02 23.06
N VAL A 158 -18.76 38.91 22.51
CA VAL A 158 -18.84 37.60 23.14
C VAL A 158 -17.48 36.92 23.00
N GLU A 159 -17.01 36.35 24.10
CA GLU A 159 -15.89 35.42 24.08
C GLU A 159 -16.41 34.02 24.27
N VAL A 160 -15.98 33.12 23.39
CA VAL A 160 -16.32 31.69 23.43
C VAL A 160 -15.06 30.93 23.81
N ASP A 161 -15.08 30.26 24.93
CA ASP A 161 -14.01 29.42 25.43
C ASP A 161 -14.37 27.95 25.20
N CYS A 162 -13.59 27.25 24.40
CA CYS A 162 -13.79 25.84 24.17
C CYS A 162 -12.61 25.01 24.70
N THR A 163 -12.95 23.95 25.41
CA THR A 163 -12.02 23.00 26.02
C THR A 163 -12.20 21.63 25.40
N LEU A 164 -11.13 21.03 24.88
CA LEU A 164 -11.07 19.61 24.52
C LEU A 164 -10.38 18.89 25.68
N SER A 165 -11.03 17.89 26.25
CA SER A 165 -10.54 17.14 27.40
C SER A 165 -10.66 15.63 27.16
N VAL A 166 -9.65 14.89 27.64
CA VAL A 166 -9.66 13.42 27.66
C VAL A 166 -9.17 12.99 29.06
N PRO A 167 -9.94 12.17 29.78
CA PRO A 167 -9.47 11.57 31.02
C PRO A 167 -8.25 10.70 30.74
N SER A 168 -7.15 10.92 31.45
CA SER A 168 -5.95 10.09 31.32
C SER A 168 -5.72 9.33 32.63
N GLY A 169 -5.73 7.99 32.56
CA GLY A 169 -5.37 7.12 33.68
C GLY A 169 -6.55 6.57 34.48
N THR A 170 -6.27 5.46 35.20
CA THR A 170 -7.19 4.77 36.11
C THR A 170 -7.04 5.21 37.58
N GLY A 171 -6.22 6.26 37.81
CA GLY A 171 -5.98 6.77 39.16
C GLY A 171 -7.16 7.61 39.67
N THR A 172 -7.36 7.64 41.00
CA THR A 172 -8.26 8.58 41.67
C THR A 172 -7.41 9.62 42.44
N PRO A 173 -7.40 10.90 42.04
CA PRO A 173 -8.18 11.50 40.96
C PRO A 173 -7.62 11.16 39.57
N ALA A 174 -8.52 10.96 38.61
CA ALA A 174 -8.13 10.79 37.21
C ALA A 174 -7.47 12.10 36.73
N THR A 175 -6.28 11.99 36.18
CA THR A 175 -5.65 13.12 35.48
C THR A 175 -6.38 13.36 34.18
N THR A 176 -6.72 14.59 33.86
CA THR A 176 -7.37 14.96 32.61
C THR A 176 -6.41 15.79 31.79
N THR A 177 -6.13 15.36 30.58
CA THR A 177 -5.36 16.16 29.63
C THR A 177 -6.32 17.10 28.91
N THR A 178 -6.03 18.39 28.88
CA THR A 178 -6.92 19.42 28.33
C THR A 178 -6.17 20.37 27.42
N VAL A 179 -6.86 20.82 26.38
CA VAL A 179 -6.47 21.99 25.57
C VAL A 179 -7.62 22.99 25.59
N ILE A 180 -7.32 24.24 25.89
CA ILE A 180 -8.30 25.33 25.93
C ILE A 180 -7.92 26.36 24.89
N LYS A 181 -8.90 26.86 24.15
CA LYS A 181 -8.76 28.02 23.27
C LYS A 181 -9.98 28.88 23.30
N SER A 182 -9.76 30.18 23.17
CA SER A 182 -10.77 31.24 23.18
C SER A 182 -10.93 31.85 21.80
N LEU A 183 -12.14 32.28 21.50
CA LEU A 183 -12.50 33.06 20.33
C LEU A 183 -13.34 34.25 20.73
N ALA A 184 -12.82 35.45 20.48
CA ALA A 184 -13.55 36.70 20.70
C ALA A 184 -14.26 37.14 19.42
N ILE A 185 -15.56 37.37 19.48
CA ILE A 185 -16.37 37.77 18.32
C ILE A 185 -17.11 39.10 18.68
N TYR A 186 -17.01 40.06 17.77
CA TYR A 186 -17.69 41.34 17.82
C TYR A 186 -18.80 41.42 16.80
N LEU A 187 -20.00 41.81 17.22
CA LEU A 187 -21.13 42.01 16.33
C LEU A 187 -21.05 43.35 15.65
N ALA A 188 -21.05 43.34 14.31
CA ALA A 188 -20.92 44.53 13.48
C ALA A 188 -22.20 45.41 13.48
N THR A 189 -22.07 46.60 12.92
CA THR A 189 -23.19 47.55 12.66
C THR A 189 -23.38 47.67 11.16
N PRO A 190 -24.55 47.35 10.57
CA PRO A 190 -25.77 46.81 11.20
C PRO A 190 -25.56 45.37 11.74
N PRO A 191 -26.38 44.94 12.70
CA PRO A 191 -26.22 43.66 13.35
C PRO A 191 -26.45 42.54 12.34
N GLN A 192 -25.44 41.69 12.13
CA GLN A 192 -25.49 40.48 11.34
C GLN A 192 -24.92 39.33 12.17
N PRO A 193 -25.41 38.12 12.04
CA PRO A 193 -24.78 36.97 12.67
C PRO A 193 -23.32 36.89 12.26
N GLN A 194 -22.45 36.72 13.25
CA GLN A 194 -21.01 36.54 13.06
C GLN A 194 -20.64 35.11 13.44
N ALA A 195 -19.67 34.55 12.75
CA ALA A 195 -19.24 33.19 13.01
C ALA A 195 -17.71 33.10 13.08
N GLY A 196 -17.24 32.12 13.84
CA GLY A 196 -15.83 31.81 13.89
C GLY A 196 -15.60 30.33 14.26
N THR A 197 -14.45 29.82 13.94
CA THR A 197 -14.09 28.42 14.24
C THR A 197 -12.85 28.40 15.12
N ILE A 198 -12.89 27.57 16.16
CA ILE A 198 -11.77 27.27 17.05
C ILE A 198 -11.17 25.93 16.62
N ALA A 199 -9.85 25.83 16.45
CA ALA A 199 -9.19 24.57 16.20
C ALA A 199 -8.51 24.07 17.48
N LEU A 200 -8.92 22.92 17.96
CA LEU A 200 -8.36 22.22 19.11
C LEU A 200 -7.67 20.96 18.65
N ALA A 201 -6.48 20.68 19.18
CA ALA A 201 -5.72 19.47 18.88
C ALA A 201 -5.12 18.91 20.15
N LEU A 202 -5.38 17.65 20.46
CA LEU A 202 -4.91 16.99 21.67
C LEU A 202 -4.31 15.62 21.33
N PRO A 203 -2.99 15.41 21.53
CA PRO A 203 -2.41 14.09 21.47
C PRO A 203 -2.82 13.29 22.71
N VAL A 204 -3.33 12.08 22.51
CA VAL A 204 -3.78 11.16 23.56
C VAL A 204 -2.94 9.89 23.48
N GLY A 205 -2.23 9.56 24.56
CA GLY A 205 -1.48 8.32 24.67
C GLY A 205 -2.40 7.10 24.78
N SER A 206 -1.83 5.91 24.61
CA SER A 206 -2.60 4.67 24.74
C SER A 206 -3.07 4.48 26.19
N ALA A 207 -4.36 4.18 26.35
CA ALA A 207 -4.97 3.88 27.64
C ALA A 207 -5.35 2.40 27.73
N THR A 208 -5.34 1.84 28.92
CA THR A 208 -5.74 0.44 29.17
C THR A 208 -7.25 0.20 29.04
N SER A 209 -8.05 1.27 29.09
CA SER A 209 -9.52 1.26 28.96
C SER A 209 -9.96 2.24 27.89
N ALA A 210 -11.14 2.02 27.32
CA ALA A 210 -11.77 2.98 26.44
C ALA A 210 -11.96 4.34 27.15
N GLN A 211 -11.72 5.42 26.44
CA GLN A 211 -11.82 6.79 26.92
C GLN A 211 -12.82 7.57 26.07
N THR A 212 -13.22 8.73 26.56
CA THR A 212 -14.10 9.65 25.82
C THR A 212 -13.45 11.01 25.77
N ALA A 213 -13.18 11.49 24.56
CA ALA A 213 -12.83 12.89 24.34
C ALA A 213 -14.10 13.72 24.39
N THR A 214 -14.08 14.81 25.17
CA THR A 214 -15.21 15.71 25.34
C THR A 214 -14.80 17.12 24.96
N VAL A 215 -15.62 17.74 24.13
CA VAL A 215 -15.53 19.18 23.84
C VAL A 215 -16.62 19.89 24.62
N SER A 216 -16.22 20.82 25.46
CA SER A 216 -17.13 21.68 26.24
C SER A 216 -16.83 23.14 25.94
N CYS A 217 -17.87 23.93 25.73
CA CYS A 217 -17.73 25.37 25.48
C CYS A 217 -18.57 26.17 26.48
N THR A 218 -18.07 27.37 26.78
CA THR A 218 -18.77 28.39 27.55
C THR A 218 -18.82 29.69 26.76
N ASP A 219 -19.81 30.50 26.99
CA ASP A 219 -19.79 31.90 26.53
C ASP A 219 -19.61 32.88 27.67
N THR A 220 -18.84 33.92 27.42
CA THR A 220 -18.71 35.06 28.28
C THR A 220 -19.13 36.30 27.51
N ALA A 221 -20.39 36.66 27.61
CA ALA A 221 -20.94 37.84 26.97
C ALA A 221 -20.78 39.07 27.87
N THR A 222 -20.54 40.22 27.24
CA THR A 222 -20.69 41.47 27.97
C THR A 222 -22.13 41.63 28.42
N PRO A 223 -22.41 42.00 29.70
CA PRO A 223 -23.76 42.18 30.14
C PRO A 223 -24.50 43.20 29.26
N SER A 224 -25.55 42.72 28.61
CA SER A 224 -26.37 43.54 27.70
C SER A 224 -27.81 43.04 27.67
N THR A 225 -28.75 43.93 27.36
CA THR A 225 -30.16 43.58 27.28
C THR A 225 -30.67 43.97 25.88
N PRO A 226 -31.12 43.01 25.07
CA PRO A 226 -31.08 41.56 25.29
C PRO A 226 -29.66 40.97 25.22
N ALA A 227 -29.43 39.85 25.89
CA ALA A 227 -28.17 39.12 25.79
C ALA A 227 -27.98 38.51 24.40
N PRO A 228 -26.77 38.44 23.86
CA PRO A 228 -26.50 37.76 22.61
C PRO A 228 -26.76 36.25 22.76
N THR A 229 -27.11 35.60 21.66
CA THR A 229 -27.27 34.18 21.61
C THR A 229 -26.08 33.55 20.90
N VAL A 230 -25.44 32.58 21.54
CA VAL A 230 -24.31 31.81 20.99
C VAL A 230 -24.76 30.40 20.71
N LYS A 231 -24.57 29.94 19.48
CA LYS A 231 -24.77 28.57 19.09
C LYS A 231 -23.46 27.98 18.60
N VAL A 232 -23.14 26.77 19.07
CA VAL A 232 -21.92 26.05 18.65
C VAL A 232 -22.29 24.70 18.09
N ASP A 233 -21.87 24.43 16.89
CA ASP A 233 -21.78 23.09 16.31
C ASP A 233 -20.30 22.66 16.28
N THR A 234 -20.03 21.37 16.32
CA THR A 234 -18.65 20.90 16.41
C THR A 234 -18.48 19.57 15.68
N THR A 235 -17.36 19.45 14.97
CA THR A 235 -16.88 18.16 14.44
C THR A 235 -15.65 17.74 15.26
N VAL A 236 -15.68 16.51 15.79
CA VAL A 236 -14.56 15.90 16.51
C VAL A 236 -14.08 14.70 15.72
N ASN A 237 -12.80 14.67 15.37
CA ASN A 237 -12.14 13.57 14.67
C ASN A 237 -11.07 12.97 15.57
N ALA A 238 -11.03 11.65 15.71
CA ALA A 238 -9.95 10.95 16.36
C ALA A 238 -9.13 10.19 15.31
N ILE A 239 -7.88 10.55 15.13
CA ILE A 239 -6.95 9.91 14.23
C ILE A 239 -6.04 9.01 15.06
N GLN A 240 -6.12 7.71 14.86
CA GLN A 240 -5.23 6.77 15.52
C GLN A 240 -3.80 6.96 15.01
N THR A 241 -2.85 7.23 15.91
CA THR A 241 -1.44 7.48 15.56
C THR A 241 -0.56 6.26 15.73
N ALA A 242 -0.91 5.37 16.67
CA ALA A 242 -0.26 4.08 16.87
C ALA A 242 -1.27 3.07 17.42
N ALA A 243 -1.17 1.83 16.97
CA ALA A 243 -1.80 0.69 17.61
C ALA A 243 -0.70 -0.07 18.39
N ASN A 244 -1.00 -0.50 19.61
CA ASN A 244 -0.14 -1.45 20.29
C ASN A 244 -0.20 -2.77 19.51
N GLY A 245 0.95 -3.17 18.90
CA GLY A 245 1.12 -4.45 18.24
C GLY A 245 1.24 -5.59 19.24
#